data_cc82080913ad109104084727c1f4da54
#
_entry.id   cc82080913ad109104084727c1f4da54
#
_cell.length_a   1.000
_cell.length_b   1.000
_cell.length_c   1.000
_cell.angle_alpha   90.00
_cell.angle_beta   90.00
_cell.angle_gamma   90.00
#
_symmetry.space_group_name_H-M   'P 1'
#
loop_
_entity.id
_entity.type
_entity.pdbx_description
1 polymer ?
#
loop_
_entity_poly.entity_id
_entity_poly.type
_entity_poly.pdbx_seq_one_letter_code
_entity_poly.pdbx_strand_id
1 'polypeptide(L)'
;MNRVREIRRERGLTQEELAEKSSISRKYLSKIEAQNATPSISIAMNIGKALGVAVDKLFVDVSCDEPTEYPRPLRFIDLFCGIGGFRYAAKSAFDRLGIEGECVFSSDIDKYAQKSYEANFSEKPVGDITKIDAKDIPDFDLLFAGFPCQAFSICGLQKGFADNTRGTLFFDIARIIKEKRPRAFVLENVKNLASHDRGNTLKTILSVLRDELDYHVEYKLLNALDFGLPQKRERIVIVGSKKPFEMDWSF
;
A
#
# COMPACT_ATOMS: atom_id res chain seq x y z
N MET A 1 12.60 -16.49 3.64
CA MET A 1 13.52 -17.70 3.65
C MET A 1 14.70 -17.38 2.75
N ASN A 2 15.95 -17.81 3.09
CA ASN A 2 17.05 -17.60 2.16
C ASN A 2 17.62 -18.92 1.64
N ARG A 3 18.10 -18.90 0.41
CA ARG A 3 18.68 -20.05 -0.31
C ARG A 3 20.20 -19.99 -0.38
N VAL A 4 20.81 -19.14 0.44
CA VAL A 4 22.27 -18.91 0.41
C VAL A 4 23.06 -20.21 0.64
N ARG A 5 22.66 -21.01 1.65
CA ARG A 5 23.30 -22.29 1.94
C ARG A 5 23.19 -23.30 0.78
N GLU A 6 22.00 -23.39 0.17
CA GLU A 6 21.72 -24.28 -0.95
C GLU A 6 22.61 -23.94 -2.15
N ILE A 7 22.53 -22.70 -2.60
CA ILE A 7 23.27 -22.22 -3.78
C ILE A 7 24.78 -22.25 -3.55
N ARG A 8 25.24 -21.92 -2.34
CA ARG A 8 26.66 -22.07 -1.99
C ARG A 8 27.15 -23.51 -2.18
N ARG A 9 26.37 -24.49 -1.71
CA ARG A 9 26.69 -25.92 -1.86
C ARG A 9 26.69 -26.37 -3.32
N GLU A 10 25.71 -25.92 -4.11
CA GLU A 10 25.66 -26.18 -5.55
C GLU A 10 26.89 -25.62 -6.29
N ARG A 11 27.44 -24.51 -5.80
CA ARG A 11 28.67 -23.90 -6.32
C ARG A 11 29.96 -24.54 -5.74
N GLY A 12 29.86 -25.53 -4.87
CA GLY A 12 31.00 -26.19 -4.27
C GLY A 12 31.81 -25.35 -3.30
N LEU A 13 31.25 -24.22 -2.82
CA LEU A 13 31.95 -23.30 -1.91
C LEU A 13 31.78 -23.70 -0.45
N THR A 14 32.85 -23.55 0.35
CA THR A 14 32.79 -23.59 1.80
C THR A 14 32.21 -22.32 2.39
N GLN A 15 31.83 -22.33 3.67
CA GLN A 15 31.39 -21.11 4.36
C GLN A 15 32.50 -20.06 4.48
N GLU A 16 33.75 -20.52 4.65
CA GLU A 16 34.93 -19.66 4.68
C GLU A 16 35.11 -18.91 3.37
N GLU A 17 35.13 -19.62 2.25
CA GLU A 17 35.32 -19.05 0.92
C GLU A 17 34.22 -18.04 0.54
N LEU A 18 32.95 -18.37 0.84
CA LEU A 18 31.86 -17.43 0.57
C LEU A 18 31.92 -16.20 1.48
N ALA A 19 32.27 -16.38 2.75
CA ALA A 19 32.39 -15.27 3.69
C ALA A 19 33.51 -14.30 3.27
N GLU A 20 34.66 -14.81 2.85
CA GLU A 20 35.78 -14.04 2.32
C GLU A 20 35.39 -13.27 1.06
N LYS A 21 34.79 -13.94 0.06
CA LYS A 21 34.31 -13.33 -1.20
C LYS A 21 33.24 -12.27 -0.99
N SER A 22 32.46 -12.38 0.08
CA SER A 22 31.38 -11.44 0.42
C SER A 22 31.82 -10.36 1.42
N SER A 23 33.09 -10.38 1.86
CA SER A 23 33.66 -9.44 2.86
C SER A 23 32.88 -9.43 4.19
N ILE A 24 32.48 -10.60 4.67
CA ILE A 24 31.82 -10.80 5.96
C ILE A 24 32.49 -11.90 6.78
N SER A 25 32.22 -11.93 8.10
CA SER A 25 32.76 -13.03 8.92
C SER A 25 31.99 -14.34 8.65
N ARG A 26 32.69 -15.49 8.71
CA ARG A 26 32.08 -16.83 8.65
C ARG A 26 30.95 -16.99 9.65
N LYS A 27 31.13 -16.47 10.88
CA LYS A 27 30.12 -16.51 11.95
C LYS A 27 28.82 -15.79 11.55
N TYR A 28 28.95 -14.65 10.85
CA TYR A 28 27.81 -13.90 10.38
C TYR A 28 27.13 -14.59 9.18
N LEU A 29 27.90 -15.11 8.23
CA LEU A 29 27.34 -15.93 7.15
C LEU A 29 26.57 -17.15 7.67
N SER A 30 27.12 -17.84 8.69
CA SER A 30 26.44 -18.97 9.31
C SER A 30 25.09 -18.58 9.93
N LYS A 31 24.99 -17.39 10.54
CA LYS A 31 23.71 -16.87 11.05
C LYS A 31 22.72 -16.56 9.93
N ILE A 32 23.21 -15.97 8.83
CA ILE A 32 22.36 -15.72 7.63
C ILE A 32 21.83 -17.05 7.08
N GLU A 33 22.70 -18.04 6.86
CA GLU A 33 22.30 -19.37 6.35
C GLU A 33 21.35 -20.11 7.27
N ALA A 34 21.44 -19.86 8.57
CA ALA A 34 20.53 -20.43 9.58
C ALA A 34 19.24 -19.61 9.77
N GLN A 35 19.05 -18.53 9.00
CA GLN A 35 17.93 -17.59 9.10
C GLN A 35 17.83 -16.86 10.46
N ASN A 36 18.92 -16.80 11.20
CA ASN A 36 19.03 -16.12 12.50
C ASN A 36 19.58 -14.69 12.37
N ALA A 37 19.80 -14.20 11.14
CA ALA A 37 20.19 -12.82 10.87
C ALA A 37 19.74 -12.41 9.45
N THR A 38 19.20 -11.21 9.34
CA THR A 38 18.88 -10.57 8.05
C THR A 38 20.08 -9.71 7.63
N PRO A 39 20.69 -9.93 6.46
CA PRO A 39 21.78 -9.10 5.97
C PRO A 39 21.26 -7.74 5.50
N SER A 40 22.09 -6.70 5.60
CA SER A 40 21.83 -5.44 4.93
C SER A 40 21.84 -5.63 3.40
N ILE A 41 21.20 -4.71 2.66
CA ILE A 41 21.16 -4.76 1.19
C ILE A 41 22.57 -4.86 0.59
N SER A 42 23.55 -4.11 1.11
CA SER A 42 24.94 -4.17 0.63
C SER A 42 25.57 -5.54 0.83
N ILE A 43 25.32 -6.19 1.95
CA ILE A 43 25.83 -7.54 2.23
C ILE A 43 25.11 -8.58 1.36
N ALA A 44 23.79 -8.46 1.19
CA ALA A 44 23.03 -9.30 0.29
C ALA A 44 23.52 -9.22 -1.16
N MET A 45 23.83 -8.00 -1.63
CA MET A 45 24.44 -7.78 -2.96
C MET A 45 25.82 -8.41 -3.08
N ASN A 46 26.68 -8.32 -2.04
CA ASN A 46 27.99 -8.95 -2.05
C ASN A 46 27.90 -10.47 -2.11
N ILE A 47 26.98 -11.06 -1.34
CA ILE A 47 26.71 -12.51 -1.39
C ILE A 47 26.21 -12.91 -2.77
N GLY A 48 25.30 -12.12 -3.36
CA GLY A 48 24.78 -12.34 -4.71
C GLY A 48 25.88 -12.33 -5.78
N LYS A 49 26.75 -11.32 -5.73
CA LYS A 49 27.93 -11.22 -6.61
C LYS A 49 28.88 -12.40 -6.43
N ALA A 50 29.18 -12.80 -5.20
CA ALA A 50 30.08 -13.90 -4.88
C ALA A 50 29.54 -15.26 -5.38
N LEU A 51 28.24 -15.44 -5.37
CA LEU A 51 27.56 -16.65 -5.87
C LEU A 51 27.19 -16.58 -7.36
N GLY A 52 27.29 -15.41 -8.00
CA GLY A 52 26.85 -15.21 -9.38
C GLY A 52 25.34 -15.36 -9.57
N VAL A 53 24.56 -14.95 -8.57
CA VAL A 53 23.09 -15.08 -8.53
C VAL A 53 22.47 -13.75 -8.11
N ALA A 54 21.37 -13.36 -8.72
CA ALA A 54 20.62 -12.16 -8.34
C ALA A 54 20.08 -12.27 -6.91
N VAL A 55 20.04 -11.13 -6.20
CA VAL A 55 19.69 -11.09 -4.75
C VAL A 55 18.30 -11.60 -4.47
N ASP A 56 17.35 -11.32 -5.36
CA ASP A 56 15.97 -11.79 -5.33
C ASP A 56 15.84 -13.32 -5.36
N LYS A 57 16.78 -14.01 -6.01
CA LYS A 57 16.84 -15.48 -6.03
C LYS A 57 17.50 -16.09 -4.79
N LEU A 58 18.28 -15.30 -4.06
CA LEU A 58 18.96 -15.72 -2.84
C LEU A 58 18.13 -15.52 -1.59
N PHE A 59 17.42 -14.41 -1.53
CA PHE A 59 16.60 -13.99 -0.40
C PHE A 59 15.14 -13.95 -0.86
N VAL A 60 14.56 -15.15 -0.94
CA VAL A 60 13.13 -15.29 -1.23
C VAL A 60 12.36 -14.89 0.02
N ASP A 61 11.61 -13.81 -0.07
CA ASP A 61 10.65 -13.50 0.98
C ASP A 61 9.55 -14.56 0.96
N VAL A 62 9.44 -15.37 1.99
CA VAL A 62 8.44 -16.48 2.07
C VAL A 62 7.03 -15.92 2.27
N SER A 63 6.91 -14.60 2.41
CA SER A 63 5.62 -13.92 2.38
C SER A 63 5.13 -13.60 0.96
N CYS A 64 6.00 -13.69 -0.03
CA CYS A 64 5.60 -13.78 -1.42
C CYS A 64 5.35 -15.27 -1.70
N ASP A 65 4.17 -15.78 -1.36
CA ASP A 65 3.58 -16.91 -2.06
C ASP A 65 3.94 -16.75 -3.54
N GLU A 66 4.28 -17.87 -4.23
CA GLU A 66 4.54 -17.94 -5.67
C GLU A 66 3.67 -16.91 -6.41
N PRO A 67 4.13 -16.30 -7.51
CA PRO A 67 3.29 -15.38 -8.24
C PRO A 67 1.94 -16.09 -8.39
N THR A 68 1.01 -15.73 -7.51
CA THR A 68 -0.33 -16.25 -7.60
C THR A 68 -0.77 -15.75 -8.95
N GLU A 69 -0.86 -16.65 -9.94
CA GLU A 69 -1.64 -16.38 -11.13
C GLU A 69 -2.97 -15.88 -10.62
N TYR A 70 -3.11 -14.57 -10.57
CA TYR A 70 -4.42 -13.99 -10.29
C TYR A 70 -5.26 -14.44 -11.48
N PRO A 71 -6.25 -15.31 -11.30
CA PRO A 71 -7.01 -15.91 -12.39
C PRO A 71 -7.81 -14.85 -13.17
N ARG A 72 -7.73 -13.61 -12.76
CA ARG A 72 -8.31 -12.42 -13.36
C ARG A 72 -7.50 -11.18 -12.97
N PRO A 73 -7.59 -10.06 -13.72
CA PRO A 73 -7.01 -8.79 -13.33
C PRO A 73 -7.43 -8.37 -11.92
N LEU A 74 -6.50 -7.78 -11.16
CA LEU A 74 -6.83 -7.11 -9.88
C LEU A 74 -7.70 -5.89 -10.18
N ARG A 75 -8.93 -5.92 -9.71
CA ARG A 75 -9.88 -4.83 -9.90
C ARG A 75 -9.73 -3.78 -8.80
N PHE A 76 -9.66 -2.53 -9.18
CA PHE A 76 -9.55 -1.45 -8.20
C PHE A 76 -10.46 -0.27 -8.53
N ILE A 77 -10.71 0.55 -7.51
CA ILE A 77 -11.42 1.80 -7.65
C ILE A 77 -10.55 2.98 -7.18
N ASP A 78 -10.78 4.16 -7.77
CA ASP A 78 -10.06 5.40 -7.47
C ASP A 78 -11.08 6.49 -7.09
N LEU A 79 -11.20 6.77 -5.79
CA LEU A 79 -12.14 7.76 -5.25
C LEU A 79 -11.42 9.09 -4.99
N PHE A 80 -12.11 10.20 -5.28
CA PHE A 80 -11.49 11.54 -5.25
C PHE A 80 -10.26 11.57 -6.14
N CYS A 81 -10.41 10.99 -7.31
CA CYS A 81 -9.31 10.59 -8.18
C CYS A 81 -8.48 11.75 -8.75
N GLY A 82 -9.02 12.98 -8.70
CA GLY A 82 -8.34 14.15 -9.22
C GLY A 82 -7.95 13.96 -10.70
N ILE A 83 -6.66 14.10 -10.98
CA ILE A 83 -6.09 13.89 -12.33
C ILE A 83 -5.56 12.45 -12.52
N GLY A 84 -5.76 11.55 -11.54
CA GLY A 84 -5.40 10.13 -11.62
C GLY A 84 -4.05 9.75 -11.00
N GLY A 85 -3.63 10.44 -9.93
CA GLY A 85 -2.37 10.16 -9.26
C GLY A 85 -2.28 8.72 -8.74
N PHE A 86 -3.31 8.25 -8.03
CA PHE A 86 -3.36 6.87 -7.54
C PHE A 86 -3.46 5.84 -8.68
N ARG A 87 -4.23 6.14 -9.71
CA ARG A 87 -4.34 5.25 -10.88
C ARG A 87 -3.00 5.04 -11.57
N TYR A 88 -2.23 6.13 -11.74
CA TYR A 88 -0.88 6.06 -12.32
C TYR A 88 0.08 5.26 -11.42
N ALA A 89 0.03 5.50 -10.10
CA ALA A 89 0.85 4.78 -9.12
C ALA A 89 0.50 3.29 -9.09
N ALA A 90 -0.79 2.94 -9.07
CA ALA A 90 -1.27 1.57 -9.13
C ALA A 90 -0.80 0.86 -10.40
N LYS A 91 -0.98 1.50 -11.58
CA LYS A 91 -0.47 0.94 -12.84
C LYS A 91 1.02 0.66 -12.77
N SER A 92 1.83 1.63 -12.30
CA SER A 92 3.28 1.46 -12.17
C SER A 92 3.65 0.32 -11.22
N ALA A 93 2.91 0.14 -10.12
CA ALA A 93 3.13 -0.96 -9.18
C ALA A 93 2.76 -2.31 -9.80
N PHE A 94 1.64 -2.40 -10.50
CA PHE A 94 1.21 -3.63 -11.19
C PHE A 94 2.18 -4.04 -12.29
N ASP A 95 2.63 -3.08 -13.11
CA ASP A 95 3.64 -3.33 -14.16
C ASP A 95 4.95 -3.90 -13.56
N ARG A 96 5.41 -3.36 -12.42
CA ARG A 96 6.62 -3.86 -11.72
C ARG A 96 6.46 -5.25 -11.14
N LEU A 97 5.25 -5.60 -10.69
CA LEU A 97 4.93 -6.89 -10.10
C LEU A 97 4.51 -7.93 -11.12
N GLY A 98 4.37 -7.57 -12.40
CA GLY A 98 3.86 -8.46 -13.44
C GLY A 98 2.39 -8.85 -13.22
N ILE A 99 1.61 -7.97 -12.57
CA ILE A 99 0.19 -8.20 -12.27
C ILE A 99 -0.65 -7.36 -13.23
N GLU A 100 -1.69 -7.95 -13.79
CA GLU A 100 -2.68 -7.20 -14.55
C GLU A 100 -3.66 -6.51 -13.60
N GLY A 101 -3.86 -5.20 -13.77
CA GLY A 101 -4.75 -4.37 -12.94
C GLY A 101 -5.78 -3.62 -13.78
N GLU A 102 -7.04 -3.63 -13.33
CA GLU A 102 -8.16 -2.96 -13.98
C GLU A 102 -8.82 -1.95 -13.04
N CYS A 103 -8.90 -0.67 -13.44
CA CYS A 103 -9.73 0.31 -12.75
C CYS A 103 -11.19 0.13 -13.20
N VAL A 104 -12.04 -0.25 -12.28
CA VAL A 104 -13.45 -0.55 -12.60
C VAL A 104 -14.41 0.57 -12.20
N PHE A 105 -13.93 1.54 -11.44
CA PHE A 105 -14.72 2.69 -11.03
C PHE A 105 -13.81 3.83 -10.58
N SER A 106 -14.13 5.06 -10.98
CA SER A 106 -13.46 6.27 -10.53
C SER A 106 -14.49 7.37 -10.24
N SER A 107 -14.21 8.24 -9.26
CA SER A 107 -15.09 9.36 -8.94
C SER A 107 -14.32 10.61 -8.53
N ASP A 108 -14.81 11.75 -9.00
CA ASP A 108 -14.39 13.08 -8.55
C ASP A 108 -15.52 14.10 -8.83
N ILE A 109 -15.71 15.07 -7.94
CA ILE A 109 -16.74 16.10 -8.10
C ILE A 109 -16.27 17.25 -9.00
N ASP A 110 -14.96 17.48 -9.11
CA ASP A 110 -14.36 18.57 -9.88
C ASP A 110 -14.39 18.25 -11.39
N LYS A 111 -15.15 19.03 -12.12
CA LYS A 111 -15.31 18.86 -13.57
C LYS A 111 -14.02 19.05 -14.37
N TYR A 112 -13.07 19.86 -13.87
CA TYR A 112 -11.77 20.06 -14.53
C TYR A 112 -10.84 18.89 -14.26
N ALA A 113 -10.85 18.36 -13.02
CA ALA A 113 -10.14 17.14 -12.69
C ALA A 113 -10.67 15.95 -13.52
N GLN A 114 -12.02 15.80 -13.64
CA GLN A 114 -12.63 14.77 -14.49
C GLN A 114 -12.17 14.84 -15.95
N LYS A 115 -12.11 16.06 -16.53
CA LYS A 115 -11.62 16.23 -17.91
C LYS A 115 -10.16 15.81 -18.07
N SER A 116 -9.31 16.16 -17.10
CA SER A 116 -7.90 15.76 -17.11
C SER A 116 -7.75 14.24 -16.94
N TYR A 117 -8.53 13.65 -16.07
CA TYR A 117 -8.55 12.20 -15.88
C TYR A 117 -9.00 11.46 -17.14
N GLU A 118 -10.09 11.93 -17.78
CA GLU A 118 -10.59 11.39 -19.03
C GLU A 118 -9.56 11.49 -20.16
N ALA A 119 -8.84 12.61 -20.25
CA ALA A 119 -7.76 12.77 -21.21
C ALA A 119 -6.58 11.81 -20.97
N ASN A 120 -6.28 11.51 -19.71
CA ASN A 120 -5.17 10.63 -19.34
C ASN A 120 -5.50 9.13 -19.49
N PHE A 121 -6.75 8.73 -19.24
CA PHE A 121 -7.13 7.31 -19.10
C PHE A 121 -8.27 6.88 -20.03
N SER A 122 -8.80 7.79 -20.86
CA SER A 122 -9.95 7.52 -21.75
C SER A 122 -11.19 7.02 -21.01
N GLU A 123 -11.33 7.42 -19.75
CA GLU A 123 -12.41 7.01 -18.84
C GLU A 123 -12.89 8.24 -18.07
N LYS A 124 -14.20 8.48 -18.09
CA LYS A 124 -14.79 9.62 -17.41
C LYS A 124 -15.16 9.22 -15.96
N PRO A 125 -14.59 9.88 -14.94
CA PRO A 125 -14.98 9.65 -13.57
C PRO A 125 -16.46 9.95 -13.33
N VAL A 126 -17.12 9.15 -12.48
CA VAL A 126 -18.43 9.47 -11.95
C VAL A 126 -18.32 10.69 -11.03
N GLY A 127 -19.36 11.50 -10.91
CA GLY A 127 -19.31 12.74 -10.13
C GLY A 127 -19.25 12.52 -8.61
N ASP A 128 -20.23 13.08 -7.90
CA ASP A 128 -20.27 13.13 -6.45
C ASP A 128 -20.51 11.75 -5.82
N ILE A 129 -19.51 11.20 -5.15
CA ILE A 129 -19.56 9.87 -4.50
C ILE A 129 -20.61 9.79 -3.40
N THR A 130 -21.00 10.91 -2.79
CA THR A 130 -22.03 10.94 -1.74
C THR A 130 -23.42 10.59 -2.26
N LYS A 131 -23.61 10.66 -3.58
CA LYS A 131 -24.85 10.36 -4.27
C LYS A 131 -24.93 8.95 -4.85
N ILE A 132 -23.82 8.22 -4.80
CA ILE A 132 -23.70 6.87 -5.35
C ILE A 132 -24.00 5.86 -4.25
N ASP A 133 -24.94 4.93 -4.50
CA ASP A 133 -25.12 3.79 -3.59
C ASP A 133 -23.87 2.87 -3.70
N ALA A 134 -23.37 2.44 -2.56
CA ALA A 134 -22.22 1.52 -2.54
C ALA A 134 -22.52 0.20 -3.28
N LYS A 135 -23.77 -0.22 -3.36
CA LYS A 135 -24.20 -1.41 -4.09
C LYS A 135 -24.04 -1.29 -5.59
N ASP A 136 -24.20 -0.06 -6.12
CA ASP A 136 -24.08 0.23 -7.56
C ASP A 136 -22.61 0.27 -8.03
N ILE A 137 -21.65 0.35 -7.11
CA ILE A 137 -20.23 0.26 -7.44
C ILE A 137 -19.90 -1.19 -7.81
N PRO A 138 -19.20 -1.45 -8.93
CA PRO A 138 -18.73 -2.79 -9.27
C PRO A 138 -17.90 -3.43 -8.15
N ASP A 139 -17.85 -4.75 -8.06
CA ASP A 139 -16.96 -5.42 -7.11
C ASP A 139 -15.49 -5.19 -7.47
N PHE A 140 -14.66 -5.02 -6.46
CA PHE A 140 -13.24 -4.71 -6.61
C PHE A 140 -12.41 -5.32 -5.47
N ASP A 141 -11.11 -5.43 -5.70
CA ASP A 141 -10.15 -5.98 -4.76
C ASP A 141 -9.45 -4.89 -3.92
N LEU A 142 -9.17 -3.72 -4.55
CA LEU A 142 -8.42 -2.64 -3.95
C LEU A 142 -9.17 -1.31 -4.04
N LEU A 143 -9.07 -0.49 -2.99
CA LEU A 143 -9.62 0.86 -2.97
C LEU A 143 -8.49 1.88 -2.76
N PHE A 144 -8.43 2.88 -3.64
CA PHE A 144 -7.59 4.06 -3.49
C PHE A 144 -8.46 5.29 -3.26
N ALA A 145 -8.10 6.15 -2.29
CA ALA A 145 -8.84 7.36 -2.03
C ALA A 145 -7.96 8.47 -1.44
N GLY A 146 -7.81 9.57 -2.19
CA GLY A 146 -7.20 10.82 -1.71
C GLY A 146 -8.28 11.80 -1.26
N PHE A 147 -8.90 11.59 -0.10
CA PHE A 147 -10.06 12.36 0.33
C PHE A 147 -9.65 13.71 0.96
N PRO A 148 -10.42 14.79 0.71
CA PRO A 148 -10.11 16.09 1.29
C PRO A 148 -10.38 16.11 2.80
N CYS A 149 -9.53 16.88 3.53
CA CYS A 149 -9.73 17.15 4.95
C CYS A 149 -10.85 18.19 5.12
N GLN A 150 -12.09 17.74 5.08
CA GLN A 150 -13.23 18.58 5.48
C GLN A 150 -13.41 18.49 6.99
N ALA A 151 -13.90 19.57 7.60
CA ALA A 151 -14.08 19.63 9.04
C ALA A 151 -14.94 18.46 9.53
N PHE A 152 -14.34 17.60 10.34
CA PHE A 152 -15.09 16.63 11.12
C PHE A 152 -15.92 17.40 12.13
N SER A 153 -17.24 17.48 11.94
CA SER A 153 -18.08 18.06 12.96
C SER A 153 -18.17 17.11 14.16
N ILE A 154 -17.88 17.62 15.32
CA ILE A 154 -17.78 16.86 16.58
C ILE A 154 -19.09 16.11 16.93
N CYS A 155 -20.23 16.53 16.39
CA CYS A 155 -21.53 15.91 16.65
C CYS A 155 -21.71 14.51 16.07
N GLY A 156 -20.99 14.11 15.02
CA GLY A 156 -21.08 12.78 14.41
C GLY A 156 -20.14 11.73 15.02
N LEU A 157 -19.15 12.15 15.80
CA LEU A 157 -18.05 11.30 16.28
C LEU A 157 -18.41 10.35 17.43
N GLN A 158 -19.53 10.57 18.12
CA GLN A 158 -19.86 9.78 19.33
C GLN A 158 -20.72 8.53 19.11
N LYS A 159 -21.23 8.28 17.88
CA LYS A 159 -22.18 7.19 17.62
C LYS A 159 -21.82 6.25 16.45
N GLY A 160 -20.62 6.37 15.88
CA GLY A 160 -20.18 5.47 14.77
C GLY A 160 -21.13 5.48 13.58
N PHE A 161 -21.32 4.33 12.93
CA PHE A 161 -22.27 4.17 11.80
C PHE A 161 -23.75 4.32 12.15
N ALA A 162 -24.08 4.36 13.44
CA ALA A 162 -25.48 4.43 13.90
C ALA A 162 -26.13 5.81 13.74
N ASP A 163 -25.34 6.85 13.52
CA ASP A 163 -25.85 8.20 13.34
C ASP A 163 -25.81 8.62 11.87
N ASN A 164 -26.99 8.90 11.30
CA ASN A 164 -27.21 9.35 9.92
C ASN A 164 -26.67 10.78 9.65
N THR A 165 -25.79 11.30 10.48
CA THR A 165 -25.12 12.58 10.29
C THR A 165 -24.00 12.45 9.25
N ARG A 166 -24.39 12.42 7.99
CA ARG A 166 -23.57 12.55 6.80
C ARG A 166 -22.75 13.85 6.88
N GLY A 167 -21.53 13.76 7.39
CA GLY A 167 -20.73 14.96 7.65
C GLY A 167 -19.32 14.95 7.08
N THR A 168 -18.74 13.80 6.72
CA THR A 168 -17.40 13.79 6.15
C THR A 168 -17.26 12.71 5.10
N LEU A 169 -16.51 13.02 4.06
CA LEU A 169 -16.23 12.11 2.93
C LEU A 169 -15.52 10.81 3.34
N PHE A 170 -14.88 10.78 4.53
CA PHE A 170 -14.35 9.56 5.10
C PHE A 170 -15.46 8.52 5.36
N PHE A 171 -16.64 8.93 5.85
CA PHE A 171 -17.74 8.00 6.09
C PHE A 171 -18.34 7.46 4.79
N ASP A 172 -18.22 8.20 3.67
CA ASP A 172 -18.55 7.67 2.36
C ASP A 172 -17.58 6.58 1.92
N ILE A 173 -16.29 6.74 2.19
CA ILE A 173 -15.30 5.67 1.99
C ILE A 173 -15.62 4.47 2.88
N ALA A 174 -15.90 4.71 4.17
CA ALA A 174 -16.17 3.66 5.15
C ALA A 174 -17.42 2.84 4.79
N ARG A 175 -18.51 3.48 4.30
CA ARG A 175 -19.72 2.76 3.83
C ARG A 175 -19.44 1.88 2.61
N ILE A 176 -18.58 2.35 1.69
CA ILE A 176 -18.19 1.57 0.52
C ILE A 176 -17.32 0.36 0.95
N ILE A 177 -16.34 0.57 1.84
CA ILE A 177 -15.54 -0.52 2.40
C ILE A 177 -16.42 -1.53 3.14
N LYS A 178 -17.42 -1.07 3.89
CA LYS A 178 -18.37 -1.93 4.61
C LYS A 178 -19.18 -2.81 3.68
N GLU A 179 -19.72 -2.24 2.62
CA GLU A 179 -20.56 -2.95 1.64
C GLU A 179 -19.74 -3.89 0.77
N LYS A 180 -18.62 -3.40 0.21
CA LYS A 180 -17.84 -4.13 -0.80
C LYS A 180 -16.75 -5.01 -0.22
N ARG A 181 -16.33 -4.76 1.01
CA ARG A 181 -15.31 -5.58 1.69
C ARG A 181 -14.07 -5.85 0.82
N PRO A 182 -13.38 -4.82 0.28
CA PRO A 182 -12.19 -5.03 -0.53
C PRO A 182 -11.10 -5.80 0.22
N ARG A 183 -10.15 -6.38 -0.50
CA ARG A 183 -8.99 -7.07 0.09
C ARG A 183 -8.07 -6.12 0.83
N ALA A 184 -7.88 -4.93 0.25
CA ALA A 184 -7.06 -3.87 0.84
C ALA A 184 -7.51 -2.49 0.36
N PHE A 185 -7.04 -1.45 1.06
CA PHE A 185 -7.22 -0.06 0.68
C PHE A 185 -6.00 0.79 1.01
N VAL A 186 -5.84 1.88 0.26
CA VAL A 186 -4.87 2.93 0.53
C VAL A 186 -5.61 4.27 0.56
N LEU A 187 -5.55 4.94 1.71
CA LEU A 187 -6.16 6.25 1.90
C LEU A 187 -5.06 7.30 2.07
N GLU A 188 -5.23 8.47 1.47
CA GLU A 188 -4.31 9.59 1.60
C GLU A 188 -5.04 10.83 2.11
N ASN A 189 -4.35 11.60 2.95
CA ASN A 189 -4.83 12.90 3.38
C ASN A 189 -3.65 13.84 3.67
N VAL A 190 -3.94 15.11 3.90
CA VAL A 190 -2.93 16.09 4.29
C VAL A 190 -2.37 15.78 5.70
N LYS A 191 -1.11 16.16 5.95
CA LYS A 191 -0.43 16.02 7.25
C LYS A 191 -1.30 16.46 8.43
N ASN A 192 -2.06 17.54 8.25
CA ASN A 192 -2.87 18.15 9.32
C ASN A 192 -3.93 17.19 9.90
N LEU A 193 -4.32 16.14 9.16
CA LEU A 193 -5.24 15.12 9.67
C LEU A 193 -4.71 14.47 10.97
N ALA A 194 -3.40 14.27 11.08
CA ALA A 194 -2.78 13.63 12.24
C ALA A 194 -2.90 14.49 13.51
N SER A 195 -2.93 15.82 13.38
CA SER A 195 -3.03 16.75 14.51
C SER A 195 -4.42 17.39 14.67
N HIS A 196 -5.31 17.18 13.68
CA HIS A 196 -6.67 17.75 13.70
C HIS A 196 -7.43 17.28 14.94
N ASP A 197 -8.11 18.23 15.60
CA ASP A 197 -8.83 18.00 16.86
C ASP A 197 -7.96 17.26 17.90
N ARG A 198 -6.73 17.74 18.13
CA ARG A 198 -5.76 17.11 19.05
C ARG A 198 -5.49 15.63 18.77
N GLY A 199 -5.59 15.21 17.50
CA GLY A 199 -5.42 13.84 17.05
C GLY A 199 -6.68 12.95 17.16
N ASN A 200 -7.80 13.48 17.65
CA ASN A 200 -9.03 12.69 17.80
C ASN A 200 -9.59 12.24 16.42
N THR A 201 -9.46 13.09 15.42
CA THR A 201 -9.91 12.75 14.05
C THR A 201 -9.23 11.49 13.52
N LEU A 202 -7.90 11.41 13.61
CA LEU A 202 -7.17 10.22 13.15
C LEU A 202 -7.52 9.00 14.02
N LYS A 203 -7.63 9.16 15.33
CA LYS A 203 -8.05 8.07 16.24
C LYS A 203 -9.40 7.50 15.83
N THR A 204 -10.37 8.36 15.51
CA THR A 204 -11.70 7.93 15.06
C THR A 204 -11.64 7.20 13.73
N ILE A 205 -10.89 7.71 12.75
CA ILE A 205 -10.68 7.03 11.47
C ILE A 205 -10.10 5.62 11.70
N LEU A 206 -9.06 5.51 12.53
CA LEU A 206 -8.43 4.22 12.82
C LEU A 206 -9.37 3.27 13.56
N SER A 207 -10.16 3.76 14.53
CA SER A 207 -11.14 2.94 15.25
C SER A 207 -12.22 2.42 14.30
N VAL A 208 -12.79 3.26 13.43
CA VAL A 208 -13.77 2.82 12.41
C VAL A 208 -13.16 1.73 11.52
N LEU A 209 -11.95 1.93 11.03
CA LEU A 209 -11.32 0.97 10.12
C LEU A 209 -10.94 -0.34 10.80
N ARG A 210 -10.46 -0.29 12.06
CA ARG A 210 -9.99 -1.46 12.81
C ARG A 210 -11.13 -2.16 13.55
N ASP A 211 -11.90 -1.41 14.33
CA ASP A 211 -12.83 -1.98 15.31
C ASP A 211 -14.21 -2.22 14.69
N GLU A 212 -14.68 -1.33 13.78
CA GLU A 212 -16.00 -1.47 13.16
C GLU A 212 -15.94 -2.21 11.82
N LEU A 213 -14.87 -2.02 11.04
CA LEU A 213 -14.72 -2.64 9.71
C LEU A 213 -13.81 -3.87 9.71
N ASP A 214 -13.13 -4.16 10.82
CA ASP A 214 -12.28 -5.34 11.01
C ASP A 214 -11.17 -5.48 9.96
N TYR A 215 -10.35 -4.40 9.82
CA TYR A 215 -9.15 -4.38 8.99
C TYR A 215 -7.89 -4.22 9.84
N HIS A 216 -6.82 -4.90 9.45
CA HIS A 216 -5.49 -4.57 9.93
C HIS A 216 -5.04 -3.28 9.26
N VAL A 217 -4.67 -2.25 10.06
CA VAL A 217 -4.41 -0.91 9.54
C VAL A 217 -3.10 -0.37 10.07
N GLU A 218 -2.24 0.07 9.16
CA GLU A 218 -1.04 0.84 9.45
C GLU A 218 -1.11 2.22 8.80
N TYR A 219 -0.34 3.17 9.31
CA TYR A 219 -0.23 4.49 8.70
C TYR A 219 1.13 5.10 8.94
N LYS A 220 1.54 6.00 8.03
CA LYS A 220 2.76 6.79 8.15
C LYS A 220 2.60 8.17 7.53
N LEU A 221 3.31 9.14 8.08
CA LEU A 221 3.50 10.44 7.46
C LEU A 221 4.68 10.35 6.51
N LEU A 222 4.44 10.59 5.23
CA LEU A 222 5.44 10.53 4.16
C LEU A 222 5.68 11.93 3.58
N ASN A 223 6.91 12.21 3.15
CA ASN A 223 7.24 13.45 2.45
C ASN A 223 7.73 13.13 1.03
N ALA A 224 7.23 13.83 0.04
CA ALA A 224 7.63 13.65 -1.35
C ALA A 224 9.15 13.84 -1.57
N LEU A 225 9.83 14.63 -0.72
CA LEU A 225 11.28 14.78 -0.73
C LEU A 225 12.01 13.45 -0.54
N ASP A 226 11.49 12.57 0.30
CA ASP A 226 12.10 11.27 0.62
C ASP A 226 12.03 10.30 -0.58
N PHE A 227 11.22 10.63 -1.58
CA PHE A 227 11.03 9.88 -2.84
C PHE A 227 11.69 10.56 -4.05
N GLY A 228 12.62 11.48 -3.82
CA GLY A 228 13.36 12.15 -4.88
C GLY A 228 12.62 13.26 -5.61
N LEU A 229 11.44 13.66 -5.16
CA LEU A 229 10.73 14.81 -5.73
C LEU A 229 11.17 16.12 -5.09
N PRO A 230 11.48 17.19 -5.85
CA PRO A 230 11.93 18.46 -5.31
C PRO A 230 10.75 19.29 -4.75
N GLN A 231 9.89 18.66 -3.95
CA GLN A 231 8.71 19.29 -3.36
C GLN A 231 8.52 18.83 -1.92
N LYS A 232 8.48 19.78 -0.98
CA LYS A 232 8.07 19.49 0.39
C LYS A 232 6.56 19.28 0.44
N ARG A 233 6.14 18.03 0.32
CA ARG A 233 4.73 17.61 0.35
C ARG A 233 4.55 16.47 1.33
N GLU A 234 4.08 16.80 2.53
CA GLU A 234 3.84 15.82 3.58
C GLU A 234 2.38 15.32 3.52
N ARG A 235 2.22 14.01 3.53
CA ARG A 235 0.92 13.33 3.46
C ARG A 235 0.86 12.17 4.44
N ILE A 236 -0.27 12.02 5.10
CA ILE A 236 -0.54 10.80 5.83
C ILE A 236 -1.10 9.77 4.87
N VAL A 237 -0.48 8.60 4.86
CA VAL A 237 -0.93 7.42 4.09
C VAL A 237 -1.37 6.37 5.09
N ILE A 238 -2.60 5.87 4.91
CA ILE A 238 -3.23 4.84 5.74
C ILE A 238 -3.47 3.64 4.84
N VAL A 239 -2.91 2.50 5.20
CA VAL A 239 -3.04 1.23 4.48
C VAL A 239 -3.83 0.26 5.33
N GLY A 240 -4.81 -0.41 4.74
CA GLY A 240 -5.57 -1.44 5.42
C GLY A 240 -5.70 -2.71 4.60
N SER A 241 -5.69 -3.86 5.27
CA SER A 241 -5.85 -5.18 4.67
C SER A 241 -6.73 -6.08 5.55
N LYS A 242 -7.49 -6.99 4.92
CA LYS A 242 -8.22 -8.04 5.64
C LYS A 242 -7.31 -9.04 6.32
N LYS A 243 -6.13 -9.28 5.76
CA LYS A 243 -5.12 -10.17 6.34
C LYS A 243 -4.12 -9.35 7.14
N PRO A 244 -3.55 -9.90 8.22
CA PRO A 244 -2.42 -9.28 8.90
C PRO A 244 -1.29 -9.01 7.90
N PHE A 245 -0.65 -7.87 8.03
CA PHE A 245 0.51 -7.48 7.22
C PHE A 245 1.43 -6.59 8.06
N GLU A 246 2.67 -6.51 7.66
CA GLU A 246 3.65 -5.57 8.17
C GLU A 246 4.16 -4.75 6.98
N MET A 247 4.00 -3.43 7.07
CA MET A 247 4.40 -2.53 5.99
C MET A 247 5.85 -2.11 6.17
N ASP A 248 6.69 -2.45 5.20
CA ASP A 248 8.03 -1.87 5.15
C ASP A 248 7.94 -0.41 4.68
N TRP A 249 8.17 0.51 5.61
CA TRP A 249 8.20 1.94 5.37
C TRP A 249 9.61 2.50 5.18
N SER A 250 10.62 1.67 5.01
CA SER A 250 12.00 2.07 4.69
C SER A 250 12.16 2.24 3.18
N PHE A 251 12.28 3.48 2.72
CA PHE A 251 12.46 3.83 1.31
C PHE A 251 13.82 4.44 1.09
#